data_90c5d067d715da4dfcc572005c53686f
#
_entry.id   90c5d067d715da4dfcc572005c53686f
#
_cell.length_a   1.000
_cell.length_b   1.000
_cell.length_c   1.000
_cell.angle_alpha   90.00
_cell.angle_beta   90.00
_cell.angle_gamma   90.00
#
_symmetry.space_group_name_H-M   'P 1'
#
loop_
_entity.id
_entity.type
_entity.pdbx_description
1 polymer ?
#
loop_
_entity_poly.entity_id
_entity_poly.type
_entity_poly.pdbx_seq_one_letter_code
_entity_poly.pdbx_strand_id
1 'polypeptide(L)'
;DVIDAKSNRPKTPKDIVLYGFGRIGRLVTRMMIQNTGPGNYYRLRAVVIRKAADDDIYKRASLLTRDSVHGSFDGTVRVDEEQSLLVINGNPVKMIYASGPSDVNYADYDIHDPLVIDNTGVWRDQDGLIKHIDSGASKTILTAPGKGNIKNIVYGVNDSILDDTDDIISAASCTTNAIVPV
;
A
#
# COMPACT_ATOMS: atom_id res chain seq x y z
N ASP A 1 20.17 -14.78 -20.22
CA ASP A 1 20.80 -14.82 -18.91
C ASP A 1 19.77 -14.65 -17.79
N VAL A 2 19.02 -15.75 -17.51
CA VAL A 2 17.96 -15.78 -16.48
C VAL A 2 18.53 -16.12 -15.09
N ILE A 3 19.85 -16.28 -14.98
CA ILE A 3 20.50 -16.84 -13.77
C ILE A 3 20.93 -15.75 -12.79
N ASP A 4 21.10 -14.49 -13.21
CA ASP A 4 21.59 -13.42 -12.33
C ASP A 4 20.53 -12.73 -11.48
N ALA A 5 19.26 -12.96 -11.72
CA ALA A 5 18.18 -12.39 -10.89
C ALA A 5 18.10 -13.00 -9.47
N LYS A 6 18.82 -14.09 -9.20
CA LYS A 6 18.82 -14.76 -7.89
C LYS A 6 19.80 -14.16 -6.87
N SER A 7 20.78 -13.38 -7.32
CA SER A 7 21.83 -12.85 -6.44
C SER A 7 21.44 -11.58 -5.66
N ASN A 8 20.34 -10.92 -6.02
CA ASN A 8 19.91 -9.64 -5.42
C ASN A 8 18.61 -9.74 -4.61
N ARG A 9 18.25 -10.94 -4.14
CA ARG A 9 17.08 -11.07 -3.26
C ARG A 9 17.41 -10.48 -1.89
N PRO A 10 16.60 -9.55 -1.36
CA PRO A 10 16.80 -9.08 0.01
C PRO A 10 16.67 -10.26 0.97
N LYS A 11 17.50 -10.30 2.01
CA LYS A 11 17.47 -11.36 3.04
C LYS A 11 16.12 -11.43 3.76
N THR A 12 15.44 -10.28 3.84
CA THR A 12 14.09 -10.16 4.42
C THR A 12 13.22 -9.35 3.46
N PRO A 13 11.96 -9.78 3.20
CA PRO A 13 11.04 -8.99 2.39
C PRO A 13 10.78 -7.63 3.02
N LYS A 14 10.58 -6.60 2.20
CA LYS A 14 10.13 -5.29 2.67
C LYS A 14 8.66 -5.36 3.03
N ASP A 15 8.32 -5.00 4.25
CA ASP A 15 6.93 -4.91 4.71
C ASP A 15 6.22 -3.71 4.08
N ILE A 16 5.02 -3.93 3.57
CA ILE A 16 4.16 -2.93 2.96
C ILE A 16 2.90 -2.76 3.80
N VAL A 17 2.54 -1.52 4.03
CA VAL A 17 1.25 -1.15 4.63
C VAL A 17 0.48 -0.28 3.65
N LEU A 18 -0.77 -0.61 3.38
CA LEU A 18 -1.67 0.23 2.60
C LEU A 18 -2.49 1.09 3.55
N TYR A 19 -2.37 2.40 3.43
CA TYR A 19 -3.20 3.34 4.16
C TYR A 19 -4.36 3.79 3.28
N GLY A 20 -5.57 3.34 3.64
CA GLY A 20 -6.76 3.49 2.82
C GLY A 20 -7.06 2.27 1.93
N PHE A 21 -8.31 1.79 2.00
CA PHE A 21 -8.78 0.60 1.26
C PHE A 21 -9.98 0.93 0.37
N GLY A 22 -9.88 2.07 -0.33
CA GLY A 22 -10.75 2.47 -1.42
C GLY A 22 -10.48 1.61 -2.68
N ARG A 23 -10.96 2.05 -3.84
CA ARG A 23 -10.73 1.31 -5.09
C ARG A 23 -9.23 1.12 -5.37
N ILE A 24 -8.43 2.18 -5.27
CA ILE A 24 -6.99 2.11 -5.53
C ILE A 24 -6.31 1.13 -4.57
N GLY A 25 -6.53 1.25 -3.26
CA GLY A 25 -5.94 0.34 -2.27
C GLY A 25 -6.28 -1.12 -2.53
N ARG A 26 -7.54 -1.42 -2.91
CA ARG A 26 -7.95 -2.79 -3.25
C ARG A 26 -7.28 -3.31 -4.54
N LEU A 27 -7.13 -2.46 -5.55
CA LEU A 27 -6.44 -2.85 -6.80
C LEU A 27 -4.95 -3.07 -6.57
N VAL A 28 -4.30 -2.20 -5.79
CA VAL A 28 -2.90 -2.39 -5.37
C VAL A 28 -2.75 -3.71 -4.60
N THR A 29 -3.68 -4.02 -3.68
CA THR A 29 -3.70 -5.32 -2.98
C THR A 29 -3.75 -6.49 -3.95
N ARG A 30 -4.68 -6.48 -4.91
CA ARG A 30 -4.79 -7.55 -5.90
C ARG A 30 -3.50 -7.71 -6.69
N MET A 31 -2.94 -6.60 -7.19
CA MET A 31 -1.68 -6.61 -7.95
C MET A 31 -0.51 -7.14 -7.11
N MET A 32 -0.38 -6.71 -5.87
CA MET A 32 0.68 -7.19 -4.98
C MET A 32 0.57 -8.69 -4.77
N ILE A 33 -0.60 -9.20 -4.37
CA ILE A 33 -0.80 -10.62 -4.09
C ILE A 33 -0.55 -11.48 -5.34
N GLN A 34 -0.96 -11.01 -6.52
CA GLN A 34 -0.77 -11.74 -7.77
C GLN A 34 0.69 -11.75 -8.24
N ASN A 35 1.41 -10.64 -8.05
CA ASN A 35 2.77 -10.49 -8.60
C ASN A 35 3.87 -10.89 -7.61
N THR A 36 3.65 -10.75 -6.30
CA THR A 36 4.69 -11.06 -5.31
C THR A 36 4.65 -12.50 -4.81
N GLY A 37 3.58 -13.25 -5.15
CA GLY A 37 3.41 -14.64 -4.69
C GLY A 37 3.50 -14.73 -3.16
N PRO A 38 4.42 -15.57 -2.62
CA PRO A 38 4.58 -15.73 -1.17
C PRO A 38 5.29 -14.54 -0.47
N GLY A 39 5.47 -13.40 -1.15
CA GLY A 39 6.06 -12.21 -0.55
C GLY A 39 7.59 -12.23 -0.44
N ASN A 40 8.29 -12.68 -1.48
CA ASN A 40 9.75 -12.80 -1.45
C ASN A 40 10.50 -11.46 -1.43
N TYR A 41 9.93 -10.40 -2.03
CA TYR A 41 10.53 -9.06 -2.10
C TYR A 41 9.74 -8.06 -1.27
N TYR A 42 8.43 -8.05 -1.45
CA TYR A 42 7.48 -7.18 -0.77
C TYR A 42 6.40 -8.05 -0.14
N ARG A 43 6.03 -7.73 1.08
CA ARG A 43 5.03 -8.46 1.83
C ARG A 43 3.96 -7.49 2.32
N LEU A 44 2.74 -7.63 1.83
CA LEU A 44 1.61 -6.87 2.35
C LEU A 44 1.27 -7.38 3.77
N ARG A 45 1.51 -6.54 4.78
CA ARG A 45 1.32 -6.87 6.18
C ARG A 45 0.01 -6.34 6.75
N ALA A 46 -0.35 -5.13 6.36
CA ALA A 46 -1.54 -4.49 6.91
C ALA A 46 -2.22 -3.54 5.93
N VAL A 47 -3.49 -3.32 6.21
CA VAL A 47 -4.31 -2.26 5.63
C VAL A 47 -4.87 -1.41 6.75
N VAL A 48 -4.66 -0.10 6.71
CA VAL A 48 -5.18 0.86 7.69
C VAL A 48 -6.39 1.57 7.11
N ILE A 49 -7.49 1.57 7.85
CA ILE A 49 -8.76 2.21 7.45
C ILE A 49 -9.45 2.85 8.66
N ARG A 50 -10.38 3.76 8.38
CA ARG A 50 -11.34 4.19 9.40
C ARG A 50 -12.46 3.15 9.52
N LYS A 51 -12.79 2.77 10.76
CA LYS A 51 -13.93 1.89 11.02
C LYS A 51 -15.23 2.62 10.64
N ALA A 52 -16.04 1.98 9.81
CA ALA A 52 -17.31 2.54 9.37
C ALA A 52 -18.52 1.88 10.06
N ALA A 53 -18.43 0.56 10.36
CA ALA A 53 -19.48 -0.24 11.00
C ALA A 53 -18.85 -1.49 11.64
N ASP A 54 -19.62 -2.25 12.39
CA ASP A 54 -19.09 -3.45 13.05
C ASP A 54 -18.79 -4.58 12.06
N ASP A 55 -19.52 -4.65 10.95
CA ASP A 55 -19.29 -5.60 9.86
C ASP A 55 -18.32 -5.10 8.78
N ASP A 56 -17.56 -4.04 9.03
CA ASP A 56 -16.72 -3.36 8.03
C ASP A 56 -15.70 -4.31 7.37
N ILE A 57 -15.13 -5.26 8.13
CA ILE A 57 -14.16 -6.21 7.59
C ILE A 57 -14.78 -7.11 6.49
N TYR A 58 -16.02 -7.58 6.67
CA TYR A 58 -16.73 -8.39 5.67
C TYR A 58 -17.07 -7.58 4.43
N LYS A 59 -17.48 -6.32 4.62
CA LYS A 59 -17.71 -5.39 3.53
C LYS A 59 -16.43 -5.16 2.72
N ARG A 60 -15.28 -4.99 3.37
CA ARG A 60 -13.98 -4.82 2.72
C ARG A 60 -13.57 -6.07 1.95
N ALA A 61 -13.76 -7.26 2.53
CA ALA A 61 -13.51 -8.53 1.86
C ALA A 61 -14.37 -8.68 0.59
N SER A 62 -15.66 -8.39 0.68
CA SER A 62 -16.59 -8.43 -0.45
C SER A 62 -16.18 -7.45 -1.56
N LEU A 63 -15.82 -6.22 -1.21
CA LEU A 63 -15.36 -5.20 -2.16
C LEU A 63 -14.01 -5.54 -2.79
N LEU A 64 -13.13 -6.25 -2.08
CA LEU A 64 -11.88 -6.78 -2.63
C LEU A 64 -12.16 -7.89 -3.63
N THR A 65 -13.10 -8.77 -3.32
CA THR A 65 -13.46 -9.90 -4.18
C THR A 65 -14.15 -9.45 -5.46
N ARG A 66 -15.00 -8.42 -5.40
CA ARG A 66 -15.79 -7.92 -6.55
C ARG A 66 -15.63 -6.42 -6.71
N ASP A 67 -15.06 -6.00 -7.82
CA ASP A 67 -15.01 -4.60 -8.23
C ASP A 67 -15.92 -4.37 -9.44
N SER A 68 -16.71 -3.30 -9.41
CA SER A 68 -17.70 -2.99 -10.46
C SER A 68 -17.07 -2.64 -11.81
N VAL A 69 -15.80 -2.26 -11.84
CA VAL A 69 -15.08 -1.86 -13.06
C VAL A 69 -14.07 -2.93 -13.48
N HIS A 70 -13.32 -3.47 -12.51
CA HIS A 70 -12.20 -4.38 -12.75
C HIS A 70 -12.58 -5.87 -12.57
N GLY A 71 -13.86 -6.14 -12.32
CA GLY A 71 -14.36 -7.51 -12.21
C GLY A 71 -13.95 -8.24 -10.93
N SER A 72 -14.10 -9.55 -10.96
CA SER A 72 -13.80 -10.41 -9.82
C SER A 72 -12.29 -10.55 -9.62
N PHE A 73 -11.89 -10.68 -8.36
CA PHE A 73 -10.53 -11.06 -7.99
C PHE A 73 -10.33 -12.55 -8.30
N ASP A 74 -9.26 -12.87 -9.02
CA ASP A 74 -8.85 -14.25 -9.27
C ASP A 74 -8.05 -14.76 -8.07
N GLY A 75 -8.77 -15.22 -7.06
CA GLY A 75 -8.18 -15.69 -5.81
C GLY A 75 -9.19 -15.85 -4.70
N THR A 76 -8.69 -16.21 -3.53
CA THR A 76 -9.49 -16.45 -2.32
C THR A 76 -9.32 -15.31 -1.32
N VAL A 77 -10.42 -14.90 -0.69
CA VAL A 77 -10.43 -13.95 0.42
C VAL A 77 -11.23 -14.55 1.56
N ARG A 78 -10.61 -14.70 2.71
CA ARG A 78 -11.25 -15.17 3.95
C ARG A 78 -11.12 -14.08 5.02
N VAL A 79 -12.10 -14.00 5.89
CA VAL A 79 -12.10 -13.10 7.05
C VAL A 79 -11.80 -13.94 8.29
N ASP A 80 -10.86 -13.48 9.08
CA ASP A 80 -10.64 -13.90 10.46
C ASP A 80 -10.96 -12.69 11.35
N GLU A 81 -12.14 -12.71 11.93
CA GLU A 81 -12.67 -11.59 12.71
C GLU A 81 -11.95 -11.47 14.05
N GLU A 82 -11.67 -12.60 14.71
CA GLU A 82 -11.01 -12.64 16.02
C GLU A 82 -9.64 -11.98 15.97
N GLN A 83 -8.90 -12.25 14.90
CA GLN A 83 -7.59 -11.66 14.68
C GLN A 83 -7.61 -10.38 13.83
N SER A 84 -8.79 -9.95 13.38
CA SER A 84 -8.94 -8.82 12.44
C SER A 84 -8.01 -8.98 11.21
N LEU A 85 -8.09 -10.12 10.53
CA LEU A 85 -7.29 -10.42 9.35
C LEU A 85 -8.15 -10.61 8.11
N LEU A 86 -7.64 -10.15 6.97
CA LEU A 86 -8.02 -10.67 5.66
C LEU A 86 -6.96 -11.65 5.20
N VAL A 87 -7.33 -12.93 5.02
CA VAL A 87 -6.43 -13.93 4.44
C VAL A 87 -6.66 -14.00 2.94
N ILE A 88 -5.73 -13.45 2.16
CA ILE A 88 -5.83 -13.28 0.71
C ILE A 88 -4.84 -14.22 0.03
N ASN A 89 -5.34 -15.22 -0.70
CA ASN A 89 -4.51 -16.31 -1.27
C ASN A 89 -3.54 -16.92 -0.24
N GLY A 90 -4.01 -17.10 1.01
CA GLY A 90 -3.20 -17.63 2.10
C GLY A 90 -2.31 -16.60 2.80
N ASN A 91 -2.20 -15.37 2.30
CA ASN A 91 -1.41 -14.31 2.94
C ASN A 91 -2.26 -13.56 3.98
N PRO A 92 -1.88 -13.59 5.27
CA PRO A 92 -2.59 -12.86 6.31
C PRO A 92 -2.26 -11.36 6.23
N VAL A 93 -3.28 -10.53 6.09
CA VAL A 93 -3.20 -9.07 6.02
C VAL A 93 -3.98 -8.48 7.19
N LYS A 94 -3.30 -7.79 8.10
CA LYS A 94 -3.91 -7.18 9.28
C LYS A 94 -4.80 -6.01 8.89
N MET A 95 -6.02 -5.99 9.40
CA MET A 95 -6.90 -4.82 9.32
C MET A 95 -6.69 -3.95 10.56
N ILE A 96 -6.16 -2.75 10.35
CA ILE A 96 -5.91 -1.77 11.42
C ILE A 96 -6.92 -0.66 11.29
N TYR A 97 -7.57 -0.31 12.38
CA TYR A 97 -8.57 0.76 12.41
C TYR A 97 -7.99 1.99 13.10
N ALA A 98 -7.88 3.09 12.35
CA ALA A 98 -7.33 4.37 12.83
C ALA A 98 -8.06 5.55 12.20
N SER A 99 -8.16 6.67 12.90
CA SER A 99 -8.77 7.90 12.41
C SER A 99 -7.79 8.75 11.59
N GLY A 100 -6.50 8.65 11.89
CA GLY A 100 -5.42 9.36 11.22
C GLY A 100 -4.08 8.61 11.28
N PRO A 101 -3.07 9.03 10.50
CA PRO A 101 -1.76 8.37 10.51
C PRO A 101 -1.10 8.36 11.89
N SER A 102 -1.25 9.43 12.66
CA SER A 102 -0.68 9.56 14.02
C SER A 102 -1.31 8.62 15.05
N ASP A 103 -2.45 7.98 14.72
CA ASP A 103 -3.13 7.05 15.63
C ASP A 103 -2.62 5.61 15.47
N VAL A 104 -1.62 5.39 14.62
CA VAL A 104 -1.05 4.07 14.34
C VAL A 104 0.40 4.05 14.77
N ASN A 105 0.77 3.01 15.52
CA ASN A 105 2.17 2.63 15.70
C ASN A 105 2.34 1.24 15.08
N TYR A 106 3.09 1.16 14.00
CA TYR A 106 3.25 -0.10 13.25
C TYR A 106 3.99 -1.18 14.05
N ALA A 107 4.85 -0.78 14.99
CA ALA A 107 5.57 -1.71 15.86
C ALA A 107 4.64 -2.54 16.76
N ASP A 108 3.47 -2.00 17.13
CA ASP A 108 2.46 -2.73 17.93
C ASP A 108 1.88 -3.95 17.19
N TYR A 109 2.09 -4.02 15.87
CA TYR A 109 1.65 -5.10 15.00
C TYR A 109 2.82 -5.95 14.46
N ASP A 110 4.00 -5.84 15.07
CA ASP A 110 5.22 -6.52 14.60
C ASP A 110 5.54 -6.17 13.14
N ILE A 111 5.35 -4.90 12.78
CA ILE A 111 5.68 -4.33 11.47
C ILE A 111 6.73 -3.24 11.70
N HIS A 112 7.94 -3.48 11.20
CA HIS A 112 9.07 -2.58 11.41
C HIS A 112 9.50 -1.94 10.10
N ASP A 113 9.73 -0.63 10.14
CA ASP A 113 10.18 0.16 8.98
C ASP A 113 9.39 -0.09 7.68
N PRO A 114 8.05 -0.17 7.70
CA PRO A 114 7.29 -0.48 6.49
C PRO A 114 7.41 0.62 5.45
N LEU A 115 7.23 0.23 4.18
CA LEU A 115 6.82 1.17 3.15
C LEU A 115 5.31 1.38 3.25
N VAL A 116 4.89 2.61 3.52
CA VAL A 116 3.47 2.97 3.55
C VAL A 116 3.03 3.50 2.18
N ILE A 117 1.94 2.95 1.64
CA ILE A 117 1.31 3.45 0.43
C ILE A 117 -0.02 4.11 0.82
N ASP A 118 -0.08 5.45 0.79
CA ASP A 118 -1.30 6.19 1.07
C ASP A 118 -2.20 6.27 -0.15
N ASN A 119 -3.33 5.59 -0.05
CA ASN A 119 -4.37 5.52 -1.09
C ASN A 119 -5.59 6.39 -0.76
N THR A 120 -5.51 7.24 0.27
CA THR A 120 -6.66 8.05 0.71
C THR A 120 -6.83 9.33 -0.09
N GLY A 121 -5.72 9.92 -0.54
CA GLY A 121 -5.69 11.23 -1.15
C GLY A 121 -6.12 12.37 -0.21
N VAL A 122 -6.18 12.10 1.10
CA VAL A 122 -6.54 13.09 2.13
C VAL A 122 -5.32 13.94 2.48
N TRP A 123 -4.23 13.29 2.83
CA TRP A 123 -2.95 13.94 3.13
C TRP A 123 -2.12 14.00 1.85
N ARG A 124 -1.89 15.22 1.34
CA ARG A 124 -1.27 15.42 0.02
C ARG A 124 -0.07 16.36 0.06
N ASP A 125 0.25 16.87 1.22
CA ASP A 125 1.39 17.75 1.49
C ASP A 125 2.38 17.09 2.44
N GLN A 126 3.53 17.72 2.59
CA GLN A 126 4.61 17.21 3.43
C GLN A 126 4.15 17.02 4.89
N ASP A 127 3.42 18.01 5.45
CA ASP A 127 2.99 18.00 6.86
C ASP A 127 1.99 16.87 7.16
N GLY A 128 1.19 16.51 6.16
CA GLY A 128 0.25 15.40 6.27
C GLY A 128 0.93 14.04 6.17
N LEU A 129 1.85 13.89 5.22
CA LEU A 129 2.49 12.61 4.92
C LEU A 129 3.64 12.26 5.87
N ILE A 130 4.30 13.26 6.46
CA ILE A 130 5.35 13.03 7.48
C ILE A 130 4.82 12.23 8.67
N LYS A 131 3.54 12.34 8.98
CA LYS A 131 2.88 11.58 10.06
C LYS A 131 2.99 10.07 9.90
N HIS A 132 3.12 9.56 8.67
CA HIS A 132 3.38 8.14 8.44
C HIS A 132 4.81 7.76 8.85
N ILE A 133 5.77 8.64 8.58
CA ILE A 133 7.16 8.46 9.01
C ILE A 133 7.25 8.49 10.53
N ASP A 134 6.60 9.48 11.17
CA ASP A 134 6.53 9.61 12.64
C ASP A 134 5.87 8.38 13.29
N SER A 135 4.99 7.69 12.56
CA SER A 135 4.32 6.45 12.98
C SER A 135 5.15 5.18 12.74
N GLY A 136 6.41 5.33 12.28
CA GLY A 136 7.36 4.25 12.10
C GLY A 136 7.51 3.73 10.67
N ALA A 137 6.98 4.44 9.66
CA ALA A 137 7.25 4.10 8.26
C ALA A 137 8.67 4.51 7.86
N SER A 138 9.35 3.68 7.05
CA SER A 138 10.64 4.05 6.48
C SER A 138 10.50 4.98 5.27
N LYS A 139 9.43 4.82 4.50
CA LYS A 139 9.09 5.65 3.33
C LYS A 139 7.59 5.68 3.14
N THR A 140 7.10 6.76 2.50
CA THR A 140 5.68 6.93 2.16
C THR A 140 5.52 7.22 0.67
N ILE A 141 4.64 6.48 0.01
CA ILE A 141 4.21 6.73 -1.37
C ILE A 141 2.75 7.16 -1.37
N LEU A 142 2.46 8.35 -1.85
CA LEU A 142 1.11 8.83 -2.08
C LEU A 142 0.63 8.40 -3.46
N THR A 143 -0.56 7.79 -3.57
CA THR A 143 -1.17 7.41 -4.87
C THR A 143 -2.09 8.49 -5.45
N ALA A 144 -1.85 9.74 -5.10
CA ALA A 144 -2.53 10.93 -5.62
C ALA A 144 -1.51 12.04 -5.85
N PRO A 145 -1.84 13.12 -6.60
CA PRO A 145 -0.91 14.21 -6.82
C PRO A 145 -0.47 14.87 -5.51
N GLY A 146 0.83 14.86 -5.26
CA GLY A 146 1.46 15.56 -4.13
C GLY A 146 1.43 17.07 -4.32
N LYS A 147 1.36 17.80 -3.23
CA LYS A 147 1.38 19.26 -3.16
C LYS A 147 2.71 19.78 -2.63
N GLY A 148 3.02 21.03 -2.95
CA GLY A 148 4.25 21.68 -2.49
C GLY A 148 5.49 21.04 -3.11
N ASN A 149 6.47 20.68 -2.30
CA ASN A 149 7.77 20.16 -2.73
C ASN A 149 7.82 18.64 -2.92
N ILE A 150 6.68 17.95 -2.79
CA ILE A 150 6.64 16.49 -2.96
C ILE A 150 6.93 16.15 -4.43
N LYS A 151 7.94 15.33 -4.67
CA LYS A 151 8.26 14.82 -6.01
C LYS A 151 7.11 13.96 -6.53
N ASN A 152 6.52 14.37 -7.65
CA ASN A 152 5.49 13.61 -8.35
C ASN A 152 6.17 12.77 -9.43
N ILE A 153 6.17 11.46 -9.29
CA ILE A 153 6.94 10.54 -10.12
C ILE A 153 6.03 9.80 -11.09
N VAL A 154 6.44 9.80 -12.34
CA VAL A 154 5.90 8.91 -13.40
C VAL A 154 7.03 7.96 -13.77
N TYR A 155 6.88 6.68 -13.46
CA TYR A 155 7.90 5.67 -13.71
C TYR A 155 8.25 5.58 -15.19
N GLY A 156 9.54 5.51 -15.49
CA GLY A 156 10.08 5.50 -16.86
C GLY A 156 10.13 6.88 -17.53
N VAL A 157 9.69 7.94 -16.86
CA VAL A 157 9.72 9.31 -17.38
C VAL A 157 10.63 10.23 -16.57
N ASN A 158 10.42 10.32 -15.27
CA ASN A 158 11.17 11.19 -14.39
C ASN A 158 11.63 10.52 -13.09
N ASP A 159 11.57 9.21 -12.99
CA ASP A 159 12.03 8.46 -11.82
C ASP A 159 13.53 8.62 -11.52
N SER A 160 14.31 9.05 -12.50
CA SER A 160 15.73 9.40 -12.33
C SER A 160 15.99 10.60 -11.39
N ILE A 161 14.95 11.39 -11.05
CA ILE A 161 15.08 12.48 -10.07
C ILE A 161 15.00 11.99 -8.62
N LEU A 162 14.65 10.70 -8.38
CA LEU A 162 14.63 10.12 -7.06
C LEU A 162 16.04 9.89 -6.53
N ASP A 163 16.21 10.11 -5.26
CA ASP A 163 17.41 9.78 -4.52
C ASP A 163 17.08 9.06 -3.19
N ASP A 164 18.10 8.54 -2.51
CA ASP A 164 17.94 7.75 -1.30
C ASP A 164 17.36 8.54 -0.12
N THR A 165 17.41 9.87 -0.18
CA THR A 165 16.89 10.78 0.87
C THR A 165 15.41 11.09 0.72
N ASP A 166 14.79 10.66 -0.38
CA ASP A 166 13.37 10.86 -0.63
C ASP A 166 12.52 9.88 0.20
N ASP A 167 12.12 10.29 1.38
CA ASP A 167 11.26 9.47 2.25
C ASP A 167 9.77 9.61 1.92
N ILE A 168 9.38 10.70 1.26
CA ILE A 168 8.00 10.98 0.87
C ILE A 168 7.95 11.34 -0.60
N ILE A 169 7.23 10.51 -1.38
CA ILE A 169 7.05 10.71 -2.82
C ILE A 169 5.59 10.52 -3.21
N SER A 170 5.23 11.01 -4.37
CA SER A 170 3.92 10.80 -4.99
C SER A 170 4.08 10.01 -6.30
N ALA A 171 3.21 9.04 -6.52
CA ALA A 171 3.07 8.36 -7.81
C ALA A 171 2.27 9.18 -8.85
N ALA A 172 2.18 10.50 -8.65
CA ALA A 172 1.43 11.43 -9.49
C ALA A 172 -0.08 11.07 -9.60
N SER A 173 -0.78 11.58 -10.61
CA SER A 173 -2.18 11.25 -10.85
C SER A 173 -2.34 10.12 -11.88
N CYS A 174 -3.50 9.45 -11.85
CA CYS A 174 -3.85 8.47 -12.87
C CYS A 174 -3.84 9.09 -14.28
N THR A 175 -4.31 10.34 -14.43
CA THR A 175 -4.30 11.07 -15.70
C THR A 175 -2.86 11.35 -16.17
N THR A 176 -2.00 11.81 -15.26
CA THR A 176 -0.59 12.07 -15.57
C THR A 176 0.11 10.78 -16.03
N ASN A 177 -0.09 9.68 -15.31
CA ASN A 177 0.48 8.38 -15.68
C ASN A 177 -0.06 7.83 -17.03
N ALA A 178 -1.28 8.19 -17.40
CA ALA A 178 -1.87 7.76 -18.67
C ALA A 178 -1.38 8.59 -19.87
N ILE A 179 -1.05 9.88 -19.67
CA ILE A 179 -0.77 10.82 -20.79
C ILE A 179 0.73 11.02 -21.00
N VAL A 180 1.51 11.18 -19.92
CA VAL A 180 2.92 11.60 -20.02
C VAL A 180 3.85 10.58 -20.67
N PRO A 181 3.64 9.24 -20.55
CA PRO A 181 4.46 8.24 -21.24
C PRO A 181 4.20 8.13 -22.75
N VAL A 182 3.15 8.76 -23.28
CA VAL A 182 2.77 8.75 -24.71
C VAL A 182 3.45 9.87 -25.45
#